data_4a1244cf4ea251e53c7799caec3c8ff7
#
_entry.id   4a1244cf4ea251e53c7799caec3c8ff7
#
_cell.length_a   1.000
_cell.length_b   1.000
_cell.length_c   1.000
_cell.angle_alpha   90.00
_cell.angle_beta   90.00
_cell.angle_gamma   90.00
#
_symmetry.space_group_name_H-M   'P 1'
#
loop_
_entity.id
_entity.type
_entity.pdbx_description
1 polymer ?
#
loop_
_entity_poly.entity_id
_entity_poly.type
_entity_poly.pdbx_seq_one_letter_code
_entity_poly.pdbx_strand_id
1 'polypeptide(L)'
;MIYLDSAATSLLKPPSVARAASTAIRTMASPGRGGHSAAMRAADTVFACRAAAAALFHVPEPERVVFTMNATHALDIAIHSLVSPGDPVVISGYEHNSVTRPLYALGAQVRVAASPLFDPAAAVDAFRRALPGARAAVCTMVSNVFGYLLPVQEIAEHCAAARVPLIVDASQAAGCVALDASALGAAFVAMPGHKGLLGPQGTGILLCFAQPEPLLYGGTGSQSMLQTMPEQLPDRLEAGTHNVPGIAGLRAGIRYVSAQGVDNIARRERRLSQNLSERL
;
A
#
# COMPACT_ATOMS: atom_id res chain seq x y z
N MET A 1 -20.21 -2.10 -22.40
CA MET A 1 -20.38 -2.33 -20.94
C MET A 1 -20.07 -1.02 -20.20
N ILE A 2 -20.94 -0.59 -19.32
CA ILE A 2 -20.68 0.52 -18.37
C ILE A 2 -20.21 -0.12 -17.07
N TYR A 3 -19.02 0.25 -16.58
CA TYR A 3 -18.43 -0.27 -15.35
C TYR A 3 -18.27 0.86 -14.34
N LEU A 4 -18.94 0.74 -13.19
CA LEU A 4 -19.01 1.76 -12.14
C LEU A 4 -18.45 1.28 -10.80
N ASP A 5 -17.69 0.17 -10.78
CA ASP A 5 -17.18 -0.46 -9.56
C ASP A 5 -15.63 -0.37 -9.47
N SER A 6 -15.05 0.75 -9.89
CA SER A 6 -13.60 0.96 -9.84
C SER A 6 -13.03 1.01 -8.42
N ALA A 7 -13.87 1.27 -7.41
CA ALA A 7 -13.47 1.19 -6.00
C ALA A 7 -13.13 -0.25 -5.57
N ALA A 8 -13.78 -1.26 -6.17
CA ALA A 8 -13.42 -2.66 -5.95
C ALA A 8 -12.14 -3.02 -6.69
N THR A 9 -12.08 -2.74 -7.99
CA THR A 9 -10.88 -2.94 -8.85
C THR A 9 -11.02 -2.15 -10.14
N SER A 10 -9.93 -1.68 -10.73
CA SER A 10 -9.96 -1.12 -12.08
C SER A 10 -10.17 -2.25 -13.11
N LEU A 11 -11.27 -2.21 -13.86
CA LEU A 11 -11.55 -3.20 -14.91
C LEU A 11 -10.70 -2.94 -16.16
N LEU A 12 -10.75 -1.70 -16.67
CA LEU A 12 -9.99 -1.30 -17.85
C LEU A 12 -8.59 -0.88 -17.45
N LYS A 13 -7.62 -1.65 -17.89
CA LYS A 13 -6.20 -1.38 -17.67
C LYS A 13 -5.52 -0.96 -18.97
N PRO A 14 -4.45 -0.15 -18.91
CA PRO A 14 -3.66 0.15 -20.10
C PRO A 14 -3.23 -1.15 -20.81
N PRO A 15 -3.28 -1.22 -22.15
CA PRO A 15 -2.88 -2.43 -22.89
C PRO A 15 -1.45 -2.90 -22.60
N SER A 16 -0.58 -1.99 -22.18
CA SER A 16 0.79 -2.28 -21.73
C SER A 16 0.85 -3.23 -20.53
N VAL A 17 -0.17 -3.20 -19.64
CA VAL A 17 -0.24 -4.03 -18.45
C VAL A 17 -0.38 -5.51 -18.83
N ALA A 18 -1.37 -5.84 -19.67
CA ALA A 18 -1.59 -7.20 -20.15
C ALA A 18 -0.39 -7.72 -20.97
N ARG A 19 0.17 -6.87 -21.85
CA ARG A 19 1.37 -7.23 -22.64
C ARG A 19 2.56 -7.54 -21.73
N ALA A 20 2.84 -6.72 -20.73
CA ALA A 20 3.96 -6.92 -19.80
C ALA A 20 3.81 -8.25 -19.02
N ALA A 21 2.63 -8.52 -18.46
CA ALA A 21 2.36 -9.76 -17.74
C ALA A 21 2.51 -11.00 -18.66
N SER A 22 1.94 -10.95 -19.85
CA SER A 22 2.04 -12.04 -20.85
C SER A 22 3.49 -12.26 -21.32
N THR A 23 4.27 -11.20 -21.51
CA THR A 23 5.68 -11.31 -21.86
C THR A 23 6.48 -11.97 -20.73
N ALA A 24 6.23 -11.56 -19.48
CA ALA A 24 6.90 -12.14 -18.31
C ALA A 24 6.64 -13.66 -18.21
N ILE A 25 5.40 -14.11 -18.38
CA ILE A 25 5.04 -15.54 -18.37
C ILE A 25 5.86 -16.34 -19.40
N ARG A 26 6.08 -15.77 -20.59
CA ARG A 26 6.76 -16.48 -21.69
C ARG A 26 8.28 -16.41 -21.65
N THR A 27 8.87 -15.41 -20.99
CA THR A 27 10.30 -15.10 -21.18
C THR A 27 11.09 -14.93 -19.89
N MET A 28 10.45 -14.94 -18.74
CA MET A 28 11.12 -14.71 -17.45
C MET A 28 11.05 -15.97 -16.59
N ALA A 29 12.11 -16.19 -15.80
CA ALA A 29 12.20 -17.25 -14.81
C ALA A 29 12.15 -16.68 -13.38
N SER A 30 12.53 -17.47 -12.36
CA SER A 30 12.61 -16.99 -10.98
C SER A 30 13.78 -16.01 -10.81
N PRO A 31 13.56 -14.83 -10.27
CA PRO A 31 14.64 -13.88 -9.97
C PRO A 31 15.54 -14.40 -8.83
N GLY A 32 16.81 -13.99 -8.82
CA GLY A 32 17.74 -14.19 -7.71
C GLY A 32 18.38 -15.59 -7.59
N ARG A 33 17.97 -16.58 -8.41
CA ARG A 33 18.50 -17.96 -8.29
C ARG A 33 19.34 -18.47 -9.47
N GLY A 34 19.50 -17.70 -10.51
CA GLY A 34 20.28 -18.13 -11.68
C GLY A 34 20.90 -16.99 -12.44
N GLY A 35 22.13 -17.21 -12.97
CA GLY A 35 22.85 -16.26 -13.81
C GLY A 35 22.41 -16.27 -15.28
N HIS A 36 21.38 -17.04 -15.67
CA HIS A 36 20.92 -17.11 -17.05
C HIS A 36 19.98 -15.95 -17.41
N SER A 37 19.88 -15.62 -18.68
CA SER A 37 19.22 -14.42 -19.18
C SER A 37 17.74 -14.29 -18.78
N ALA A 38 17.00 -15.39 -18.61
CA ALA A 38 15.59 -15.35 -18.18
C ALA A 38 15.46 -14.98 -16.69
N ALA A 39 16.37 -15.43 -15.82
CA ALA A 39 16.39 -15.06 -14.41
C ALA A 39 16.84 -13.60 -14.22
N MET A 40 17.85 -13.16 -14.97
CA MET A 40 18.32 -11.77 -14.95
C MET A 40 17.20 -10.80 -15.40
N ARG A 41 16.49 -11.11 -16.48
CA ARG A 41 15.34 -10.30 -16.91
C ARG A 41 14.24 -10.22 -15.86
N ALA A 42 13.99 -11.29 -15.11
CA ALA A 42 13.04 -11.28 -14.01
C ALA A 42 13.51 -10.37 -12.88
N ALA A 43 14.77 -10.49 -12.45
CA ALA A 43 15.37 -9.64 -11.41
C ALA A 43 15.34 -8.16 -11.80
N ASP A 44 15.75 -7.82 -13.01
CA ASP A 44 15.71 -6.45 -13.55
C ASP A 44 14.29 -5.89 -13.58
N THR A 45 13.31 -6.73 -13.94
CA THR A 45 11.89 -6.32 -13.99
C THR A 45 11.34 -6.04 -12.59
N VAL A 46 11.65 -6.90 -11.62
CA VAL A 46 11.24 -6.74 -10.21
C VAL A 46 11.87 -5.47 -9.64
N PHE A 47 13.18 -5.29 -9.80
CA PHE A 47 13.89 -4.10 -9.33
C PHE A 47 13.35 -2.82 -9.99
N ALA A 48 13.17 -2.83 -11.32
CA ALA A 48 12.65 -1.67 -12.03
C ALA A 48 11.18 -1.32 -11.67
N CYS A 49 10.37 -2.29 -11.22
CA CYS A 49 9.05 -2.01 -10.66
C CYS A 49 9.16 -1.32 -9.30
N ARG A 50 10.07 -1.82 -8.46
CA ARG A 50 10.36 -1.29 -7.13
C ARG A 50 10.85 0.16 -7.23
N ALA A 51 11.81 0.43 -8.10
CA ALA A 51 12.31 1.78 -8.38
C ALA A 51 11.21 2.73 -8.92
N ALA A 52 10.33 2.23 -9.79
CA ALA A 52 9.22 3.03 -10.30
C ALA A 52 8.18 3.38 -9.22
N ALA A 53 7.90 2.47 -8.31
CA ALA A 53 7.04 2.72 -7.15
C ALA A 53 7.71 3.70 -6.17
N ALA A 54 9.00 3.51 -5.89
CA ALA A 54 9.78 4.42 -5.05
C ALA A 54 9.75 5.85 -5.59
N ALA A 55 9.96 6.03 -6.90
CA ALA A 55 9.87 7.34 -7.55
C ALA A 55 8.47 7.96 -7.48
N LEU A 56 7.40 7.15 -7.68
CA LEU A 56 6.02 7.65 -7.65
C LEU A 56 5.60 8.14 -6.26
N PHE A 57 6.09 7.50 -5.20
CA PHE A 57 5.73 7.78 -3.80
C PHE A 57 6.82 8.51 -3.02
N HIS A 58 7.87 8.99 -3.71
CA HIS A 58 9.01 9.72 -3.13
C HIS A 58 9.75 8.94 -2.03
N VAL A 59 9.85 7.62 -2.18
CA VAL A 59 10.63 6.76 -1.28
C VAL A 59 12.10 6.81 -1.67
N PRO A 60 13.03 7.21 -0.77
CA PRO A 60 14.42 7.45 -1.16
C PRO A 60 15.17 6.16 -1.52
N GLU A 61 14.83 5.05 -0.87
CA GLU A 61 15.49 3.76 -1.03
C GLU A 61 14.48 2.75 -1.61
N PRO A 62 14.68 2.28 -2.86
CA PRO A 62 13.76 1.32 -3.48
C PRO A 62 13.55 0.03 -2.66
N GLU A 63 14.52 -0.36 -1.86
CA GLU A 63 14.47 -1.53 -0.99
C GLU A 63 13.35 -1.44 0.06
N ARG A 64 12.94 -0.23 0.43
CA ARG A 64 11.78 0.02 1.32
C ARG A 64 10.43 -0.24 0.68
N VAL A 65 10.41 -0.48 -0.62
CA VAL A 65 9.20 -0.87 -1.35
C VAL A 65 9.12 -2.39 -1.37
N VAL A 66 8.23 -2.99 -0.62
CA VAL A 66 8.04 -4.44 -0.51
C VAL A 66 6.82 -4.87 -1.31
N PHE A 67 6.95 -5.91 -2.12
CA PHE A 67 5.82 -6.50 -2.84
C PHE A 67 5.04 -7.46 -1.94
N THR A 68 3.73 -7.34 -1.99
CA THR A 68 2.80 -8.20 -1.26
C THR A 68 1.76 -8.79 -2.20
N MET A 69 1.00 -9.77 -1.76
CA MET A 69 -0.08 -10.37 -2.56
C MET A 69 -1.24 -9.38 -2.82
N ASN A 70 -1.48 -8.46 -1.89
CA ASN A 70 -2.53 -7.45 -1.92
C ASN A 70 -2.33 -6.48 -0.75
N ALA A 71 -3.21 -5.46 -0.62
CA ALA A 71 -3.17 -4.52 0.49
C ALA A 71 -3.45 -5.17 1.85
N THR A 72 -4.29 -6.19 1.92
CA THR A 72 -4.57 -6.91 3.17
C THR A 72 -3.30 -7.53 3.74
N HIS A 73 -2.52 -8.23 2.89
CA HIS A 73 -1.23 -8.78 3.31
C HIS A 73 -0.25 -7.69 3.76
N ALA A 74 -0.22 -6.55 3.06
CA ALA A 74 0.61 -5.41 3.45
C ALA A 74 0.21 -4.83 4.83
N LEU A 75 -1.09 -4.68 5.07
CA LEU A 75 -1.64 -4.18 6.33
C LEU A 75 -1.42 -5.17 7.48
N ASP A 76 -1.58 -6.48 7.22
CA ASP A 76 -1.27 -7.51 8.20
C ASP A 76 0.19 -7.46 8.65
N ILE A 77 1.14 -7.34 7.71
CA ILE A 77 2.56 -7.17 8.05
C ILE A 77 2.76 -5.91 8.91
N ALA A 78 2.21 -4.77 8.50
CA ALA A 78 2.38 -3.51 9.21
C ALA A 78 1.79 -3.56 10.62
N ILE A 79 0.60 -4.13 10.79
CA ILE A 79 -0.08 -4.27 12.07
C ILE A 79 0.71 -5.21 12.99
N HIS A 80 1.08 -6.40 12.52
CA HIS A 80 1.85 -7.36 13.32
C HIS A 80 3.26 -6.88 13.68
N SER A 81 3.82 -5.92 12.89
CA SER A 81 5.10 -5.30 13.21
C SER A 81 5.04 -4.34 14.39
N LEU A 82 3.89 -3.72 14.64
CA LEU A 82 3.75 -2.66 15.64
C LEU A 82 2.88 -3.05 16.85
N VAL A 83 1.99 -4.02 16.69
CA VAL A 83 0.91 -4.31 17.64
C VAL A 83 1.05 -5.72 18.19
N SER A 84 1.02 -5.82 19.51
CA SER A 84 0.96 -7.08 20.26
C SER A 84 -0.43 -7.28 20.88
N PRO A 85 -0.78 -8.51 21.32
CA PRO A 85 -2.04 -8.76 22.02
C PRO A 85 -2.25 -7.83 23.22
N GLY A 86 -3.42 -7.20 23.31
CA GLY A 86 -3.77 -6.26 24.37
C GLY A 86 -3.30 -4.83 24.18
N ASP A 87 -2.50 -4.52 23.16
CA ASP A 87 -2.04 -3.16 22.89
C ASP A 87 -3.20 -2.22 22.51
N PRO A 88 -3.22 -0.98 23.03
CA PRO A 88 -4.18 0.03 22.61
C PRO A 88 -3.81 0.59 21.23
N VAL A 89 -4.75 0.51 20.29
CA VAL A 89 -4.57 0.98 18.90
C VAL A 89 -5.68 1.94 18.52
N VAL A 90 -5.30 3.10 17.97
CA VAL A 90 -6.25 4.09 17.45
C VAL A 90 -6.51 3.82 15.97
N ILE A 91 -7.78 3.80 15.58
CA ILE A 91 -8.17 3.69 14.17
C ILE A 91 -9.18 4.77 13.81
N SER A 92 -9.29 5.12 12.53
CA SER A 92 -10.40 5.97 12.07
C SER A 92 -11.74 5.22 12.13
N GLY A 93 -12.86 5.94 12.08
CA GLY A 93 -14.18 5.35 11.95
C GLY A 93 -14.48 4.80 10.53
N TYR A 94 -13.52 4.89 9.59
CA TYR A 94 -13.70 4.61 8.16
C TYR A 94 -12.83 3.46 7.65
N GLU A 95 -12.22 2.69 8.56
CA GLU A 95 -11.30 1.62 8.19
C GLU A 95 -11.95 0.45 7.46
N HIS A 96 -11.22 -0.11 6.52
CA HIS A 96 -11.60 -1.35 5.86
C HIS A 96 -11.39 -2.57 6.79
N ASN A 97 -12.10 -3.67 6.50
CA ASN A 97 -11.95 -4.94 7.23
C ASN A 97 -10.50 -5.50 7.24
N SER A 98 -9.66 -5.07 6.30
CA SER A 98 -8.22 -5.41 6.28
C SER A 98 -7.43 -4.77 7.43
N VAL A 99 -8.02 -3.80 8.15
CA VAL A 99 -7.48 -3.22 9.38
C VAL A 99 -8.19 -3.77 10.61
N THR A 100 -9.51 -3.77 10.61
CA THR A 100 -10.27 -4.12 11.82
C THR A 100 -10.17 -5.59 12.18
N ARG A 101 -10.14 -6.50 11.19
CA ARG A 101 -10.06 -7.95 11.44
C ARG A 101 -8.72 -8.40 12.00
N PRO A 102 -7.55 -7.99 11.49
CA PRO A 102 -6.27 -8.29 12.11
C PRO A 102 -6.17 -7.78 13.54
N LEU A 103 -6.60 -6.55 13.81
CA LEU A 103 -6.61 -5.98 15.17
C LEU A 103 -7.49 -6.79 16.12
N TYR A 104 -8.67 -7.20 15.66
CA TYR A 104 -9.55 -8.07 16.43
C TYR A 104 -8.92 -9.45 16.69
N ALA A 105 -8.33 -10.05 15.66
CA ALA A 105 -7.66 -11.37 15.77
C ALA A 105 -6.46 -11.34 16.74
N LEU A 106 -5.72 -10.22 16.78
CA LEU A 106 -4.65 -10.00 17.75
C LEU A 106 -5.15 -9.73 19.17
N GLY A 107 -6.44 -9.46 19.36
CA GLY A 107 -6.97 -9.04 20.66
C GLY A 107 -6.50 -7.64 21.07
N ALA A 108 -6.24 -6.76 20.11
CA ALA A 108 -5.86 -5.37 20.36
C ALA A 108 -7.02 -4.58 21.00
N GLN A 109 -6.68 -3.60 21.84
CA GLN A 109 -7.65 -2.67 22.43
C GLN A 109 -7.93 -1.52 21.45
N VAL A 110 -8.91 -1.70 20.59
CA VAL A 110 -9.22 -0.73 19.54
C VAL A 110 -9.94 0.50 20.11
N ARG A 111 -9.39 1.68 19.84
CA ARG A 111 -9.99 2.99 20.10
C ARG A 111 -10.36 3.63 18.78
N VAL A 112 -11.65 3.86 18.55
CA VAL A 112 -12.13 4.49 17.30
C VAL A 112 -12.11 6.00 17.45
N ALA A 113 -11.31 6.69 16.65
CA ALA A 113 -11.31 8.14 16.48
C ALA A 113 -12.51 8.51 15.57
N ALA A 114 -13.71 8.43 16.14
CA ALA A 114 -14.95 8.70 15.43
C ALA A 114 -15.12 10.19 15.15
N SER A 115 -15.47 10.54 13.92
CA SER A 115 -15.77 11.90 13.48
C SER A 115 -16.96 11.91 12.52
N PRO A 116 -17.68 13.05 12.38
CA PRO A 116 -18.65 13.21 11.33
C PRO A 116 -18.03 13.02 9.94
N LEU A 117 -18.84 12.54 8.99
CA LEU A 117 -18.44 12.38 7.61
C LEU A 117 -18.18 13.75 6.97
N PHE A 118 -17.11 13.87 6.21
CA PHE A 118 -16.65 15.09 5.53
C PHE A 118 -16.30 16.27 6.46
N ASP A 119 -15.98 15.99 7.72
CA ASP A 119 -15.46 16.98 8.68
C ASP A 119 -13.99 16.67 9.01
N PRO A 120 -13.02 17.23 8.26
CA PRO A 120 -11.60 16.95 8.47
C PRO A 120 -11.09 17.48 9.83
N ALA A 121 -11.60 18.63 10.29
CA ALA A 121 -11.17 19.18 11.57
C ALA A 121 -11.62 18.30 12.75
N ALA A 122 -12.85 17.79 12.71
CA ALA A 122 -13.33 16.83 13.70
C ALA A 122 -12.56 15.50 13.65
N ALA A 123 -12.13 15.04 12.45
CA ALA A 123 -11.33 13.83 12.32
C ALA A 123 -9.95 14.01 12.99
N VAL A 124 -9.25 15.11 12.73
CA VAL A 124 -7.96 15.44 13.37
C VAL A 124 -8.12 15.50 14.89
N ASP A 125 -9.14 16.21 15.39
CA ASP A 125 -9.38 16.36 16.81
C ASP A 125 -9.73 15.04 17.50
N ALA A 126 -10.46 14.14 16.82
CA ALA A 126 -10.76 12.80 17.32
C ALA A 126 -9.48 11.95 17.48
N PHE A 127 -8.58 11.98 16.49
CA PHE A 127 -7.28 11.32 16.61
C PHE A 127 -6.47 11.92 17.75
N ARG A 128 -6.33 13.25 17.80
CA ARG A 128 -5.59 13.95 18.87
C ARG A 128 -6.05 13.53 20.28
N ARG A 129 -7.35 13.36 20.49
CA ARG A 129 -7.90 12.89 21.78
C ARG A 129 -7.64 11.42 22.07
N ALA A 130 -7.63 10.56 21.04
CA ALA A 130 -7.50 9.12 21.19
C ALA A 130 -6.05 8.62 21.31
N LEU A 131 -5.07 9.37 20.80
CA LEU A 131 -3.65 9.01 20.72
C LEU A 131 -2.94 8.79 22.07
N PRO A 132 -3.24 9.54 23.18
CA PRO A 132 -2.50 9.37 24.42
C PRO A 132 -2.50 7.91 24.89
N GLY A 133 -1.28 7.35 25.08
CA GLY A 133 -1.07 5.97 25.51
C GLY A 133 -1.39 4.92 24.47
N ALA A 134 -1.60 5.27 23.21
CA ALA A 134 -1.74 4.30 22.11
C ALA A 134 -0.36 3.73 21.71
N ARG A 135 -0.34 2.45 21.35
CA ARG A 135 0.83 1.74 20.82
C ARG A 135 1.06 2.05 19.34
N ALA A 136 -0.04 2.16 18.57
CA ALA A 136 -0.02 2.48 17.15
C ALA A 136 -1.32 3.18 16.75
N ALA A 137 -1.31 3.82 15.59
CA ALA A 137 -2.49 4.36 14.93
C ALA A 137 -2.59 3.80 13.50
N VAL A 138 -3.82 3.59 13.02
CA VAL A 138 -4.09 3.24 11.62
C VAL A 138 -5.10 4.22 11.06
N CYS A 139 -4.85 4.74 9.86
CA CYS A 139 -5.76 5.64 9.19
C CYS A 139 -5.85 5.32 7.70
N THR A 140 -7.08 5.05 7.21
CA THR A 140 -7.32 5.02 5.77
C THR A 140 -7.21 6.43 5.20
N MET A 141 -6.52 6.56 4.06
CA MET A 141 -6.39 7.87 3.40
C MET A 141 -7.68 8.28 2.68
N VAL A 142 -8.39 7.31 2.09
CA VAL A 142 -9.67 7.54 1.43
C VAL A 142 -10.62 6.39 1.77
N SER A 143 -11.79 6.71 2.29
CA SER A 143 -12.84 5.72 2.56
C SER A 143 -13.31 5.05 1.27
N ASN A 144 -13.30 3.72 1.23
CA ASN A 144 -13.81 2.95 0.11
C ASN A 144 -15.33 3.02 -0.06
N VAL A 145 -16.05 3.42 0.99
CA VAL A 145 -17.53 3.52 0.99
C VAL A 145 -17.99 4.91 0.59
N PHE A 146 -17.35 5.94 1.16
CA PHE A 146 -17.83 7.32 1.03
C PHE A 146 -17.00 8.18 0.08
N GLY A 147 -15.82 7.71 -0.34
CA GLY A 147 -14.86 8.53 -1.09
C GLY A 147 -14.33 9.73 -0.27
N TYR A 148 -14.52 9.70 1.05
CA TYR A 148 -14.03 10.74 1.95
C TYR A 148 -12.50 10.66 2.05
N LEU A 149 -11.83 11.74 1.65
CA LEU A 149 -10.39 11.93 1.83
C LEU A 149 -10.14 12.46 3.25
N LEU A 150 -9.53 11.63 4.09
CA LEU A 150 -9.18 12.00 5.45
C LEU A 150 -7.93 12.90 5.48
N PRO A 151 -7.80 13.79 6.47
CA PRO A 151 -6.67 14.70 6.63
C PRO A 151 -5.44 13.97 7.21
N VAL A 152 -4.93 12.99 6.45
CA VAL A 152 -3.89 12.04 6.95
C VAL A 152 -2.58 12.75 7.27
N GLN A 153 -2.25 13.86 6.57
CA GLN A 153 -1.04 14.62 6.87
C GLN A 153 -1.10 15.24 8.29
N GLU A 154 -2.20 15.90 8.62
CA GLU A 154 -2.40 16.51 9.94
C GLU A 154 -2.49 15.44 11.05
N ILE A 155 -3.15 14.31 10.75
CA ILE A 155 -3.20 13.15 11.65
C ILE A 155 -1.78 12.60 11.90
N ALA A 156 -0.95 12.49 10.87
CA ALA A 156 0.43 12.03 10.99
C ALA A 156 1.28 12.95 11.87
N GLU A 157 1.10 14.27 11.76
CA GLU A 157 1.76 15.26 12.64
C GLU A 157 1.39 15.05 14.10
N HIS A 158 0.11 14.81 14.40
CA HIS A 158 -0.33 14.49 15.76
C HIS A 158 0.19 13.15 16.25
N CYS A 159 0.27 12.13 15.39
CA CYS A 159 0.89 10.85 15.71
C CYS A 159 2.38 11.01 16.05
N ALA A 160 3.11 11.78 15.24
CA ALA A 160 4.52 12.09 15.49
C ALA A 160 4.73 12.83 16.81
N ALA A 161 3.93 13.86 17.08
CA ALA A 161 3.97 14.60 18.34
C ALA A 161 3.69 13.72 19.56
N ALA A 162 2.78 12.75 19.43
CA ALA A 162 2.46 11.76 20.46
C ALA A 162 3.46 10.59 20.53
N ARG A 163 4.41 10.49 19.59
CA ARG A 163 5.34 9.36 19.40
C ARG A 163 4.61 8.04 19.17
N VAL A 164 3.48 8.08 18.49
CA VAL A 164 2.68 6.91 18.11
C VAL A 164 2.92 6.62 16.63
N PRO A 165 3.47 5.46 16.25
CA PRO A 165 3.69 5.10 14.86
C PRO A 165 2.36 4.99 14.12
N LEU A 166 2.31 5.54 12.89
CA LEU A 166 1.14 5.55 12.04
C LEU A 166 1.28 4.53 10.90
N ILE A 167 0.25 3.73 10.68
CA ILE A 167 0.04 2.92 9.48
C ILE A 167 -1.00 3.62 8.61
N VAL A 168 -0.71 3.80 7.33
CA VAL A 168 -1.64 4.41 6.38
C VAL A 168 -2.12 3.37 5.37
N ASP A 169 -3.45 3.19 5.30
CA ASP A 169 -4.09 2.47 4.21
C ASP A 169 -4.36 3.42 3.03
N ALA A 170 -3.50 3.35 2.01
CA ALA A 170 -3.60 4.13 0.78
C ALA A 170 -4.34 3.37 -0.34
N SER A 171 -5.16 2.36 -0.01
CA SER A 171 -5.80 1.47 -0.99
C SER A 171 -6.68 2.18 -2.02
N GLN A 172 -7.30 3.28 -1.65
CA GLN A 172 -8.13 4.08 -2.56
C GLN A 172 -7.39 5.34 -3.07
N ALA A 173 -6.28 5.70 -2.42
CA ALA A 173 -5.52 6.92 -2.75
C ALA A 173 -4.42 6.68 -3.78
N ALA A 174 -3.71 5.54 -3.69
CA ALA A 174 -2.54 5.26 -4.51
C ALA A 174 -2.85 5.33 -6.00
N GLY A 175 -2.19 6.28 -6.70
CA GLY A 175 -2.39 6.55 -8.12
C GLY A 175 -3.54 7.51 -8.47
N CYS A 176 -4.39 7.88 -7.49
CA CYS A 176 -5.53 8.80 -7.66
C CYS A 176 -5.39 10.08 -6.83
N VAL A 177 -4.63 10.03 -5.74
CA VAL A 177 -4.35 11.18 -4.87
C VAL A 177 -2.83 11.30 -4.73
N ALA A 178 -2.30 12.52 -4.79
CA ALA A 178 -0.88 12.76 -4.58
C ALA A 178 -0.49 12.31 -3.17
N LEU A 179 0.60 11.54 -3.08
CA LEU A 179 1.12 10.98 -1.84
C LEU A 179 2.64 11.05 -1.86
N ASP A 180 3.19 11.89 -1.00
CA ASP A 180 4.60 11.86 -0.63
C ASP A 180 4.73 11.02 0.65
N ALA A 181 5.09 9.75 0.48
CA ALA A 181 5.16 8.83 1.59
C ALA A 181 6.32 9.15 2.55
N SER A 182 7.39 9.76 2.04
CA SER A 182 8.54 10.20 2.84
C SER A 182 8.18 11.38 3.74
N ALA A 183 7.50 12.38 3.18
CA ALA A 183 7.09 13.57 3.91
C ALA A 183 5.95 13.30 4.90
N LEU A 184 5.16 12.26 4.67
CA LEU A 184 4.03 11.89 5.54
C LEU A 184 4.47 11.47 6.96
N GLY A 185 5.67 10.89 7.11
CA GLY A 185 6.17 10.44 8.41
C GLY A 185 5.47 9.21 8.98
N ALA A 186 4.74 8.45 8.16
CA ALA A 186 4.12 7.19 8.56
C ALA A 186 5.18 6.09 8.72
N ALA A 187 4.96 5.15 9.65
CA ALA A 187 5.80 3.97 9.81
C ALA A 187 5.64 3.02 8.61
N PHE A 188 4.42 2.86 8.12
CA PHE A 188 4.08 2.02 6.99
C PHE A 188 2.98 2.65 6.14
N VAL A 189 3.06 2.43 4.80
CA VAL A 189 1.98 2.79 3.86
C VAL A 189 1.66 1.56 3.00
N ALA A 190 0.42 1.11 3.05
CA ALA A 190 -0.04 -0.09 2.35
C ALA A 190 -0.97 0.25 1.18
N MET A 191 -0.84 -0.47 0.06
CA MET A 191 -1.70 -0.26 -1.11
C MET A 191 -1.80 -1.49 -2.01
N PRO A 192 -2.94 -1.71 -2.72
CA PRO A 192 -3.07 -2.75 -3.72
C PRO A 192 -2.54 -2.28 -5.08
N GLY A 193 -2.02 -3.20 -5.88
CA GLY A 193 -1.60 -2.88 -7.23
C GLY A 193 -2.75 -2.75 -8.25
N HIS A 194 -3.92 -3.32 -7.96
CA HIS A 194 -5.00 -3.51 -8.94
C HIS A 194 -6.07 -2.41 -8.99
N LYS A 195 -5.98 -1.39 -8.11
CA LYS A 195 -6.89 -0.22 -8.11
C LYS A 195 -6.27 0.94 -8.90
N GLY A 196 -6.03 2.08 -8.29
CA GLY A 196 -5.51 3.27 -8.98
C GLY A 196 -4.12 3.11 -9.59
N LEU A 197 -3.32 2.14 -9.16
CA LEU A 197 -2.04 1.80 -9.81
C LEU A 197 -2.20 1.00 -11.11
N LEU A 198 -3.42 0.57 -11.47
CA LEU A 198 -3.79 -0.10 -12.73
C LEU A 198 -3.04 -1.41 -13.00
N GLY A 199 -2.40 -2.00 -11.98
CA GLY A 199 -1.73 -3.29 -12.05
C GLY A 199 -2.70 -4.48 -12.01
N PRO A 200 -2.22 -5.72 -12.18
CA PRO A 200 -3.02 -6.93 -12.02
C PRO A 200 -3.46 -7.15 -10.57
N GLN A 201 -4.58 -7.87 -10.39
CA GLN A 201 -4.92 -8.49 -9.11
C GLN A 201 -3.80 -9.43 -8.65
N GLY A 202 -3.71 -9.72 -7.35
CA GLY A 202 -2.63 -10.53 -6.79
C GLY A 202 -1.29 -9.77 -6.69
N THR A 203 -1.35 -8.42 -6.67
CA THR A 203 -0.23 -7.53 -6.41
C THR A 203 -0.59 -6.47 -5.38
N GLY A 204 0.35 -6.15 -4.51
CA GLY A 204 0.27 -5.08 -3.51
C GLY A 204 1.65 -4.53 -3.20
N ILE A 205 1.71 -3.44 -2.50
CA ILE A 205 2.92 -2.75 -2.06
C ILE A 205 2.78 -2.39 -0.59
N LEU A 206 3.85 -2.61 0.16
CA LEU A 206 4.09 -2.03 1.48
C LEU A 206 5.32 -1.13 1.39
N LEU A 207 5.17 0.14 1.75
CA LEU A 207 6.29 1.06 1.95
C LEU A 207 6.69 1.02 3.41
N CYS A 208 7.97 0.73 3.69
CA CYS A 208 8.47 0.50 5.05
C CYS A 208 9.41 1.64 5.47
N PHE A 209 8.98 2.47 6.41
CA PHE A 209 9.82 3.51 7.05
C PHE A 209 10.23 3.13 8.47
N ALA A 210 9.59 2.12 9.06
CA ALA A 210 10.00 1.46 10.29
C ALA A 210 10.49 0.04 9.99
N GLN A 211 11.14 -0.60 10.96
CA GLN A 211 11.58 -1.99 10.86
C GLN A 211 10.35 -2.91 10.94
N PRO A 212 10.06 -3.72 9.91
CA PRO A 212 8.94 -4.63 9.93
C PRO A 212 9.31 -6.00 10.49
N GLU A 213 8.29 -6.72 10.97
CA GLU A 213 8.41 -8.14 11.31
C GLU A 213 7.82 -9.02 10.20
N PRO A 214 8.48 -10.14 9.86
CA PRO A 214 7.97 -11.05 8.84
C PRO A 214 6.70 -11.77 9.34
N LEU A 215 5.69 -11.81 8.48
CA LEU A 215 4.47 -12.59 8.71
C LEU A 215 4.58 -13.99 8.10
N LEU A 216 5.35 -14.12 7.02
CA LEU A 216 5.66 -15.39 6.37
C LEU A 216 7.15 -15.68 6.46
N TYR A 217 7.46 -16.95 6.76
CA TYR A 217 8.83 -17.43 6.87
C TYR A 217 9.13 -18.42 5.74
N GLY A 218 10.27 -18.25 5.06
CA GLY A 218 10.63 -19.13 3.95
C GLY A 218 11.85 -18.64 3.18
N GLY A 219 12.19 -19.32 2.12
CA GLY A 219 13.33 -18.94 1.28
C GLY A 219 13.09 -17.66 0.50
N THR A 220 14.06 -16.76 0.52
CA THR A 220 14.01 -15.45 -0.14
C THR A 220 14.92 -15.36 -1.37
N GLY A 221 15.75 -16.40 -1.60
CA GLY A 221 16.77 -16.41 -2.67
C GLY A 221 18.12 -15.87 -2.23
N SER A 222 18.20 -15.23 -1.09
CA SER A 222 19.44 -14.76 -0.46
C SER A 222 19.67 -15.44 0.89
N GLN A 223 20.93 -15.36 1.41
CA GLN A 223 21.33 -15.80 2.76
C GLN A 223 20.81 -17.21 3.14
N SER A 224 20.83 -18.17 2.19
CA SER A 224 20.23 -19.51 2.34
C SER A 224 20.82 -20.37 3.47
N MET A 225 21.98 -19.98 4.04
CA MET A 225 22.62 -20.66 5.16
C MET A 225 22.04 -20.25 6.53
N LEU A 226 21.29 -19.14 6.59
CA LEU A 226 20.66 -18.69 7.83
C LEU A 226 19.35 -19.42 8.07
N GLN A 227 19.07 -19.73 9.34
CA GLN A 227 17.77 -20.31 9.77
C GLN A 227 16.72 -19.23 10.07
N THR A 228 17.15 -17.97 10.21
CA THR A 228 16.30 -16.79 10.40
C THR A 228 16.02 -16.11 9.06
N MET A 229 14.93 -15.34 9.00
CA MET A 229 14.71 -14.45 7.87
C MET A 229 15.82 -13.40 7.80
N PRO A 230 16.21 -12.95 6.59
CA PRO A 230 17.16 -11.85 6.43
C PRO A 230 16.74 -10.60 7.22
N GLU A 231 17.71 -9.80 7.62
CA GLU A 231 17.42 -8.51 8.28
C GLU A 231 17.09 -7.41 7.27
N GLN A 232 17.65 -7.51 6.08
CA GLN A 232 17.55 -6.48 5.04
C GLN A 232 16.22 -6.59 4.28
N LEU A 233 15.63 -5.41 4.01
CA LEU A 233 14.55 -5.28 3.05
C LEU A 233 15.12 -5.36 1.60
N PRO A 234 14.34 -5.87 0.68
CA PRO A 234 12.98 -6.41 0.81
C PRO A 234 12.93 -7.87 1.25
N ASP A 235 14.07 -8.59 1.29
CA ASP A 235 14.16 -10.04 1.49
C ASP A 235 13.54 -10.49 2.81
N ARG A 236 13.59 -9.64 3.85
CA ARG A 236 12.96 -9.91 5.15
C ARG A 236 11.47 -10.25 5.04
N LEU A 237 10.77 -9.67 4.07
CA LEU A 237 9.30 -9.78 3.94
C LEU A 237 8.86 -10.54 2.68
N GLU A 238 9.76 -10.75 1.73
CA GLU A 238 9.43 -11.34 0.44
C GLU A 238 9.80 -12.84 0.39
N ALA A 239 9.23 -13.63 1.31
CA ALA A 239 9.42 -15.07 1.31
C ALA A 239 8.68 -15.76 0.15
N GLY A 240 9.34 -16.72 -0.48
CA GLY A 240 8.78 -17.53 -1.56
C GLY A 240 9.11 -17.03 -2.97
N THR A 241 8.45 -17.61 -3.96
CA THR A 241 8.64 -17.22 -5.37
C THR A 241 7.73 -16.03 -5.72
N HIS A 242 8.33 -14.97 -6.20
CA HIS A 242 7.62 -13.75 -6.58
C HIS A 242 6.63 -13.95 -7.73
N ASN A 243 5.55 -13.17 -7.71
CA ASN A 243 4.62 -13.02 -8.82
C ASN A 243 5.22 -12.11 -9.92
N VAL A 244 6.28 -12.59 -10.59
CA VAL A 244 6.98 -11.82 -11.63
C VAL A 244 6.04 -11.32 -12.74
N PRO A 245 5.08 -12.09 -13.25
CA PRO A 245 4.12 -11.59 -14.22
C PRO A 245 3.22 -10.46 -13.69
N GLY A 246 2.75 -10.59 -12.44
CA GLY A 246 1.97 -9.54 -11.78
C GLY A 246 2.79 -8.26 -11.58
N ILE A 247 4.03 -8.39 -11.13
CA ILE A 247 4.96 -7.26 -10.92
C ILE A 247 5.30 -6.57 -12.24
N ALA A 248 5.51 -7.33 -13.33
CA ALA A 248 5.72 -6.76 -14.66
C ALA A 248 4.50 -5.93 -15.13
N GLY A 249 3.29 -6.44 -14.92
CA GLY A 249 2.06 -5.73 -15.18
C GLY A 249 1.90 -4.49 -14.29
N LEU A 250 2.20 -4.60 -12.99
CA LEU A 250 2.15 -3.50 -12.04
C LEU A 250 3.11 -2.37 -12.43
N ARG A 251 4.34 -2.70 -12.83
CA ARG A 251 5.30 -1.73 -13.38
C ARG A 251 4.74 -0.96 -14.55
N ALA A 252 4.06 -1.65 -15.48
CA ALA A 252 3.45 -0.99 -16.63
C ALA A 252 2.30 -0.06 -16.21
N GLY A 253 1.50 -0.44 -15.21
CA GLY A 253 0.47 0.40 -14.61
C GLY A 253 1.05 1.65 -13.94
N ILE A 254 2.04 1.49 -13.05
CA ILE A 254 2.74 2.59 -12.37
C ILE A 254 3.32 3.57 -13.38
N ARG A 255 4.01 3.09 -14.42
CA ARG A 255 4.56 3.95 -15.48
C ARG A 255 3.49 4.73 -16.22
N TYR A 256 2.34 4.12 -16.46
CA TYR A 256 1.20 4.81 -17.08
C TYR A 256 0.67 5.92 -16.16
N VAL A 257 0.47 5.64 -14.88
CA VAL A 257 0.02 6.61 -13.87
C VAL A 257 1.01 7.78 -13.77
N SER A 258 2.32 7.48 -13.69
CA SER A 258 3.37 8.52 -13.65
C SER A 258 3.37 9.38 -14.90
N ALA A 259 3.19 8.78 -16.08
CA ALA A 259 3.14 9.52 -17.36
C ALA A 259 1.90 10.40 -17.49
N GLN A 260 0.75 9.99 -16.95
CA GLN A 260 -0.46 10.82 -16.90
C GLN A 260 -0.35 11.93 -15.85
N GLY A 261 0.39 11.72 -14.79
CA GLY A 261 0.48 12.56 -13.60
C GLY A 261 -0.73 12.36 -12.66
N VAL A 262 -0.45 12.05 -11.39
CA VAL A 262 -1.50 11.79 -10.38
C VAL A 262 -2.46 12.96 -10.22
N ASP A 263 -1.96 14.20 -10.24
CA ASP A 263 -2.79 15.41 -10.16
C ASP A 263 -3.75 15.57 -11.36
N ASN A 264 -3.32 15.17 -12.56
CA ASN A 264 -4.17 15.18 -13.73
C ASN A 264 -5.30 14.15 -13.61
N ILE A 265 -4.97 12.95 -13.09
CA ILE A 265 -5.94 11.89 -12.80
C ILE A 265 -6.95 12.40 -11.77
N ALA A 266 -6.49 12.92 -10.64
CA ALA A 266 -7.32 13.46 -9.56
C ALA A 266 -8.28 14.56 -10.07
N ARG A 267 -7.77 15.52 -10.86
CA ARG A 267 -8.60 16.58 -11.46
C ARG A 267 -9.66 16.01 -12.39
N ARG A 268 -9.30 15.02 -13.21
CA ARG A 268 -10.26 14.37 -14.13
C ARG A 268 -11.36 13.65 -13.38
N GLU A 269 -11.01 12.84 -12.38
CA GLU A 269 -11.98 12.09 -11.56
C GLU A 269 -12.94 13.03 -10.83
N ARG A 270 -12.41 14.08 -10.19
CA ARG A 270 -13.22 15.09 -9.51
C ARG A 270 -14.21 15.76 -10.45
N ARG A 271 -13.74 16.19 -11.64
CA ARG A 271 -14.62 16.80 -12.65
C ARG A 271 -15.75 15.86 -13.08
N LEU A 272 -15.45 14.58 -13.30
CA LEU A 272 -16.46 13.58 -13.71
C LEU A 272 -17.47 13.33 -12.61
N SER A 273 -17.02 13.21 -11.36
CA SER A 273 -17.85 13.03 -10.17
C SER A 273 -18.78 14.23 -9.95
N GLN A 274 -18.25 15.45 -10.05
CA GLN A 274 -19.05 16.69 -9.94
C GLN A 274 -20.10 16.78 -11.04
N ASN A 275 -19.73 16.55 -12.31
CA ASN A 275 -20.66 16.55 -13.42
C ASN A 275 -21.80 15.52 -13.26
N LEU A 276 -21.50 14.35 -12.65
CA LEU A 276 -22.53 13.36 -12.37
C LEU A 276 -23.46 13.84 -11.25
N SER A 277 -22.90 14.35 -10.16
CA SER A 277 -23.67 14.84 -9.01
C SER A 277 -24.61 16.01 -9.36
N GLU A 278 -24.20 16.90 -10.28
CA GLU A 278 -25.00 18.03 -10.75
C GLU A 278 -26.17 17.59 -11.66
N ARG A 279 -26.17 16.36 -12.16
CA ARG A 279 -27.21 15.82 -13.06
C ARG A 279 -28.17 14.85 -12.40
N LEU A 280 -27.88 14.44 -11.17
CA LEU A 280 -28.74 13.59 -10.32
C LEU A 280 -29.59 14.43 -9.39
#